data_e234902931cae7431ba094229e903917
#
_entry.id   e234902931cae7431ba094229e903917
#
_cell.length_a   1.000
_cell.length_b   1.000
_cell.length_c   1.000
_cell.angle_alpha   90.00
_cell.angle_beta   90.00
_cell.angle_gamma   90.00
#
_symmetry.space_group_name_H-M   'P 1'
#
loop_
_entity.id
_entity.type
_entity.pdbx_description
1 polymer ?
#
loop_
_entity_poly.entity_id
_entity_poly.type
_entity_poly.pdbx_seq_one_letter_code
_entity_poly.pdbx_strand_id
1 'polypeptide(L)'
;MLGERVVLGKRAPRRGVWFKVLSRLEYIFLGLRDRIGIPFKPEEEINKLDIKQGQVVLDYGCGIGSYTIPVARLVGERGKVYALDKQPLALKKVRERAEKEGLRNIRTILSDGDTGLPDESIDVILLFGVLPEIEDKDFVLRELHRVLKPSGYLSTRYCFRMKKDRILEIMAATNLFSLVEQKGHILNFKKR
;
A
#
# COMPACT_ATOMS: atom_id res chain seq x y z
N MET A 1 11.97 -24.56 -7.04
CA MET A 1 11.31 -23.55 -7.93
C MET A 1 9.91 -23.32 -7.39
N LEU A 2 9.71 -22.25 -6.60
CA LEU A 2 8.41 -21.85 -6.08
C LEU A 2 7.74 -21.01 -7.17
N GLY A 3 6.64 -21.54 -7.75
CA GLY A 3 5.90 -20.88 -8.81
C GLY A 3 5.40 -19.50 -8.38
N GLU A 4 5.97 -18.47 -8.96
CA GLU A 4 5.56 -17.08 -8.81
C GLU A 4 4.15 -16.90 -9.37
N ARG A 5 3.15 -16.83 -8.52
CA ARG A 5 1.83 -16.35 -8.92
C ARG A 5 1.82 -14.83 -8.80
N VAL A 6 2.11 -14.14 -9.90
CA VAL A 6 1.73 -12.75 -10.06
C VAL A 6 0.22 -12.72 -10.21
N VAL A 7 -0.49 -12.19 -9.25
CA VAL A 7 -1.94 -11.96 -9.38
C VAL A 7 -2.12 -10.75 -10.30
N LEU A 8 -2.75 -10.93 -11.44
CA LEU A 8 -3.11 -9.83 -12.31
C LEU A 8 -4.49 -9.33 -11.90
N GLY A 9 -4.57 -8.07 -11.46
CA GLY A 9 -5.84 -7.38 -11.32
C GLY A 9 -6.54 -7.23 -12.68
N LYS A 10 -7.86 -7.13 -12.68
CA LYS A 10 -8.68 -7.06 -13.92
C LYS A 10 -8.44 -5.82 -14.76
N ARG A 11 -7.88 -4.74 -14.17
CA ARG A 11 -7.48 -3.53 -14.90
C ARG A 11 -5.98 -3.54 -15.17
N ALA A 12 -5.58 -3.64 -16.43
CA ALA A 12 -4.21 -3.47 -16.86
C ALA A 12 -3.83 -1.97 -16.85
N PRO A 13 -2.62 -1.60 -16.39
CA PRO A 13 -2.20 -0.20 -16.37
C PRO A 13 -2.11 0.40 -17.79
N ARG A 14 -2.62 1.62 -17.98
CA ARG A 14 -2.52 2.36 -19.24
C ARG A 14 -1.05 2.67 -19.56
N ARG A 15 -0.54 2.17 -20.67
CA ARG A 15 0.87 2.28 -21.06
C ARG A 15 1.12 3.53 -21.91
N GLY A 16 1.73 4.58 -21.33
CA GLY A 16 2.32 5.71 -22.04
C GLY A 16 3.85 5.73 -21.93
N VAL A 17 4.59 6.18 -22.94
CA VAL A 17 6.07 6.26 -22.94
C VAL A 17 6.57 7.18 -21.82
N TRP A 18 5.92 8.30 -21.59
CA TRP A 18 6.21 9.26 -20.51
C TRP A 18 6.03 8.67 -19.10
N PHE A 19 5.09 7.77 -18.93
CA PHE A 19 4.85 7.05 -17.69
C PHE A 19 6.05 6.19 -17.27
N LYS A 20 6.75 5.57 -18.23
CA LYS A 20 7.97 4.80 -17.97
C LYS A 20 9.17 5.66 -17.54
N VAL A 21 9.27 6.88 -18.05
CA VAL A 21 10.39 7.80 -17.75
C VAL A 21 10.20 8.44 -16.38
N LEU A 22 9.02 8.97 -16.09
CA LEU A 22 8.70 9.61 -14.80
C LEU A 22 8.79 8.61 -13.65
N SER A 23 8.27 7.39 -13.83
CA SER A 23 8.38 6.34 -12.82
C SER A 23 9.83 5.95 -12.52
N ARG A 24 10.69 5.90 -13.55
CA ARG A 24 12.11 5.59 -13.38
C ARG A 24 12.83 6.64 -12.52
N LEU A 25 12.55 7.93 -12.76
CA LEU A 25 13.13 9.04 -11.99
C LEU A 25 12.60 9.04 -10.55
N GLU A 26 11.33 8.75 -10.33
CA GLU A 26 10.73 8.65 -9.00
C GLU A 26 11.36 7.51 -8.19
N TYR A 27 11.57 6.34 -8.78
CA TYR A 27 12.24 5.22 -8.10
C TYR A 27 13.73 5.47 -7.84
N ILE A 28 14.42 6.17 -8.75
CA ILE A 28 15.80 6.63 -8.49
C ILE A 28 15.81 7.61 -7.32
N PHE A 29 14.87 8.55 -7.28
CA PHE A 29 14.75 9.52 -6.18
C PHE A 29 14.41 8.83 -4.85
N LEU A 30 13.47 7.88 -4.83
CA LEU A 30 13.15 7.08 -3.64
C LEU A 30 14.35 6.27 -3.15
N GLY A 31 15.14 5.69 -4.07
CA GLY A 31 16.36 4.97 -3.71
C GLY A 31 17.53 5.87 -3.28
N LEU A 32 17.58 7.13 -3.76
CA LEU A 32 18.59 8.12 -3.37
C LEU A 32 18.24 8.87 -2.09
N ARG A 33 16.95 8.98 -1.76
CA ARG A 33 16.47 9.73 -0.61
C ARG A 33 17.16 9.33 0.70
N ASP A 34 17.36 8.04 0.91
CA ASP A 34 18.04 7.50 2.10
C ASP A 34 19.51 7.90 2.12
N ARG A 35 20.12 8.11 0.93
CA ARG A 35 21.52 8.55 0.80
C ARG A 35 21.70 10.07 0.98
N ILE A 36 20.69 10.87 0.67
CA ILE A 36 20.75 12.34 0.81
C ILE A 36 20.23 12.86 2.15
N GLY A 37 20.00 11.94 3.12
CA GLY A 37 19.67 12.31 4.51
C GLY A 37 18.27 12.88 4.71
N ILE A 38 17.32 12.65 3.81
CA ILE A 38 15.92 13.00 4.04
C ILE A 38 15.34 12.01 5.03
N PRO A 39 14.90 12.43 6.25
CA PRO A 39 14.38 11.54 7.25
C PRO A 39 13.13 10.80 6.74
N PHE A 40 13.28 9.52 6.44
CA PHE A 40 12.17 8.66 6.12
C PHE A 40 12.35 7.35 6.90
N LYS A 41 11.47 7.13 7.84
CA LYS A 41 11.58 6.03 8.79
C LYS A 41 10.30 5.21 8.77
N PRO A 42 10.11 4.37 7.73
CA PRO A 42 8.90 3.57 7.59
C PRO A 42 8.65 2.65 8.78
N GLU A 43 9.71 2.11 9.40
CA GLU A 43 9.60 1.28 10.59
C GLU A 43 8.96 2.07 11.76
N GLU A 44 9.36 3.32 11.99
CA GLU A 44 8.76 4.15 13.05
C GLU A 44 7.28 4.46 12.78
N GLU A 45 6.89 4.62 11.51
CA GLU A 45 5.49 4.82 11.13
C GLU A 45 4.68 3.54 11.30
N ILE A 46 5.20 2.40 10.87
CA ILE A 46 4.56 1.08 11.04
C ILE A 46 4.39 0.72 12.52
N ASN A 47 5.36 1.03 13.38
CA ASN A 47 5.28 0.79 14.81
C ASN A 47 4.18 1.60 15.52
N LYS A 48 3.66 2.66 14.89
CA LYS A 48 2.48 3.40 15.39
C LYS A 48 1.16 2.72 15.05
N LEU A 49 1.16 1.74 14.14
CA LEU A 49 -0.02 0.99 13.75
C LEU A 49 -0.20 -0.23 14.65
N ASP A 50 -1.45 -0.62 14.88
CA ASP A 50 -1.77 -1.82 15.65
C ASP A 50 -1.77 -3.08 14.74
N ILE A 51 -0.65 -3.28 14.02
CA ILE A 51 -0.44 -4.47 13.18
C ILE A 51 0.11 -5.59 14.04
N LYS A 52 -0.51 -6.77 13.95
CA LYS A 52 -0.19 -7.94 14.78
C LYS A 52 0.35 -9.10 13.94
N GLN A 53 1.07 -10.00 14.60
CA GLN A 53 1.49 -11.27 13.99
C GLN A 53 0.28 -12.05 13.46
N GLY A 54 0.45 -12.68 12.31
CA GLY A 54 -0.57 -13.51 11.67
C GLY A 54 -1.59 -12.73 10.83
N GLN A 55 -1.61 -11.40 10.87
CA GLN A 55 -2.53 -10.59 10.08
C GLN A 55 -2.21 -10.60 8.58
N VAL A 56 -3.25 -10.34 7.79
CA VAL A 56 -3.18 -10.15 6.34
C VAL A 56 -3.24 -8.65 6.05
N VAL A 57 -2.19 -8.12 5.44
CA VAL A 57 -2.05 -6.69 5.16
C VAL A 57 -2.00 -6.44 3.65
N LEU A 58 -2.69 -5.41 3.19
CA LEU A 58 -2.59 -4.88 1.83
C LEU A 58 -1.82 -3.56 1.86
N ASP A 59 -0.66 -3.52 1.21
CA ASP A 59 0.09 -2.29 0.92
C ASP A 59 -0.27 -1.82 -0.50
N TYR A 60 -1.22 -0.87 -0.58
CA TYR A 60 -1.76 -0.37 -1.82
C TYR A 60 -0.95 0.82 -2.34
N GLY A 61 -0.33 0.66 -3.51
CA GLY A 61 0.67 1.58 -4.05
C GLY A 61 2.01 1.42 -3.34
N CYS A 62 2.46 0.17 -3.20
CA CYS A 62 3.60 -0.22 -2.37
C CYS A 62 4.95 0.36 -2.81
N GLY A 63 5.06 0.87 -4.06
CA GLY A 63 6.30 1.35 -4.62
C GLY A 63 7.40 0.29 -4.53
N ILE A 64 8.58 0.68 -4.09
CA ILE A 64 9.74 -0.23 -3.92
C ILE A 64 9.69 -1.06 -2.63
N GLY A 65 8.56 -1.08 -1.93
CA GLY A 65 8.34 -1.88 -0.73
C GLY A 65 8.87 -1.27 0.56
N SER A 66 8.91 0.06 0.65
CA SER A 66 9.39 0.75 1.86
C SER A 66 8.57 0.42 3.10
N TYR A 67 7.26 0.20 2.96
CA TYR A 67 6.37 -0.27 4.03
C TYR A 67 6.14 -1.77 3.97
N THR A 68 6.08 -2.37 2.77
CA THR A 68 5.86 -3.80 2.57
C THR A 68 6.83 -4.66 3.37
N ILE A 69 8.13 -4.35 3.29
CA ILE A 69 9.19 -5.15 3.93
C ILE A 69 9.09 -5.13 5.46
N PRO A 70 9.05 -3.97 6.15
CA PRO A 70 8.89 -3.95 7.61
C PRO A 70 7.57 -4.56 8.07
N VAL A 71 6.48 -4.38 7.32
CA VAL A 71 5.19 -5.03 7.64
C VAL A 71 5.30 -6.55 7.53
N ALA A 72 5.97 -7.07 6.50
CA ALA A 72 6.14 -8.51 6.33
C ALA A 72 6.92 -9.16 7.48
N ARG A 73 7.94 -8.47 8.00
CA ARG A 73 8.64 -8.91 9.21
C ARG A 73 7.72 -8.92 10.43
N LEU A 74 6.91 -7.86 10.59
CA LEU A 74 6.03 -7.68 11.74
C LEU A 74 4.91 -8.73 11.78
N VAL A 75 4.24 -9.02 10.67
CA VAL A 75 3.17 -10.02 10.63
C VAL A 75 3.71 -11.46 10.68
N GLY A 76 5.00 -11.68 10.39
CA GLY A 76 5.69 -12.97 10.49
C GLY A 76 5.17 -14.01 9.49
N GLU A 77 5.68 -15.24 9.58
CA GLU A 77 5.40 -16.32 8.62
C GLU A 77 3.93 -16.73 8.56
N ARG A 78 3.18 -16.59 9.66
CA ARG A 78 1.74 -16.89 9.72
C ARG A 78 0.88 -15.78 9.11
N GLY A 79 1.42 -14.57 8.98
CA GLY A 79 0.76 -13.45 8.32
C GLY A 79 1.05 -13.42 6.81
N LYS A 80 0.46 -12.43 6.13
CA LYS A 80 0.67 -12.23 4.70
C LYS A 80 0.63 -10.76 4.36
N VAL A 81 1.48 -10.34 3.40
CA VAL A 81 1.44 -9.00 2.84
C VAL A 81 1.17 -9.09 1.34
N TYR A 82 0.13 -8.42 0.91
CA TYR A 82 -0.13 -8.16 -0.50
C TYR A 82 0.44 -6.78 -0.85
N ALA A 83 1.42 -6.76 -1.75
CA ALA A 83 2.05 -5.55 -2.25
C ALA A 83 1.48 -5.22 -3.64
N LEU A 84 0.59 -4.24 -3.71
CA LEU A 84 -0.05 -3.83 -4.96
C LEU A 84 0.59 -2.56 -5.51
N ASP A 85 0.93 -2.58 -6.79
CA ASP A 85 1.36 -1.39 -7.52
C ASP A 85 1.04 -1.52 -9.02
N LYS A 86 0.84 -0.40 -9.70
CA LYS A 86 0.65 -0.34 -11.14
C LYS A 86 1.96 -0.45 -11.94
N GLN A 87 3.10 -0.37 -11.27
CA GLN A 87 4.42 -0.36 -11.87
C GLN A 87 5.10 -1.73 -11.73
N PRO A 88 5.35 -2.45 -12.85
CA PRO A 88 6.05 -3.74 -12.79
C PRO A 88 7.45 -3.65 -12.17
N LEU A 89 8.14 -2.51 -12.38
CA LEU A 89 9.49 -2.29 -11.84
C LEU A 89 9.47 -2.17 -10.31
N ALA A 90 8.43 -1.53 -9.74
CA ALA A 90 8.23 -1.45 -8.30
C ALA A 90 8.11 -2.84 -7.69
N LEU A 91 7.22 -3.64 -8.25
CA LEU A 91 6.99 -5.01 -7.77
C LEU A 91 8.23 -5.91 -7.92
N LYS A 92 9.02 -5.70 -8.99
CA LYS A 92 10.31 -6.36 -9.12
C LYS A 92 11.24 -6.02 -7.95
N LYS A 93 11.31 -4.74 -7.56
CA LYS A 93 12.12 -4.30 -6.41
C LYS A 93 11.62 -4.86 -5.08
N VAL A 94 10.30 -4.95 -4.89
CA VAL A 94 9.72 -5.61 -3.71
C VAL A 94 10.19 -7.06 -3.62
N ARG A 95 10.13 -7.82 -4.73
CA ARG A 95 10.56 -9.23 -4.76
C ARG A 95 12.04 -9.39 -4.48
N GLU A 96 12.90 -8.58 -5.13
CA GLU A 96 14.35 -8.59 -4.90
C GLU A 96 14.69 -8.33 -3.41
N ARG A 97 13.98 -7.38 -2.77
CA ARG A 97 14.18 -7.08 -1.35
C ARG A 97 13.67 -8.21 -0.45
N ALA A 98 12.50 -8.75 -0.75
CA ALA A 98 11.93 -9.89 -0.02
C ALA A 98 12.87 -11.12 -0.08
N GLU A 99 13.39 -11.44 -1.25
CA GLU A 99 14.35 -12.54 -1.43
C GLU A 99 15.63 -12.32 -0.63
N LYS A 100 16.21 -11.11 -0.72
CA LYS A 100 17.43 -10.75 0.04
C LYS A 100 17.26 -10.93 1.55
N GLU A 101 16.05 -10.74 2.06
CA GLU A 101 15.72 -10.85 3.49
C GLU A 101 15.07 -12.19 3.87
N GLY A 102 14.92 -13.12 2.92
CA GLY A 102 14.32 -14.42 3.16
C GLY A 102 12.81 -14.39 3.48
N LEU A 103 12.13 -13.28 3.17
CA LEU A 103 10.69 -13.10 3.44
C LEU A 103 9.86 -13.87 2.41
N ARG A 104 9.05 -14.83 2.88
CA ARG A 104 8.22 -15.70 2.03
C ARG A 104 6.73 -15.38 2.08
N ASN A 105 6.34 -14.44 2.93
CA ASN A 105 4.97 -14.05 3.22
C ASN A 105 4.47 -12.85 2.41
N ILE A 106 5.21 -12.41 1.37
CA ILE A 106 4.82 -11.33 0.47
C ILE A 106 4.27 -11.89 -0.84
N ARG A 107 3.17 -11.29 -1.35
CA ARG A 107 2.62 -11.54 -2.68
C ARG A 107 2.46 -10.22 -3.42
N THR A 108 2.92 -10.15 -4.66
CA THR A 108 2.83 -8.93 -5.47
C THR A 108 1.59 -8.97 -6.37
N ILE A 109 0.90 -7.85 -6.50
CA ILE A 109 -0.27 -7.65 -7.37
C ILE A 109 0.01 -6.52 -8.33
N LEU A 110 -0.03 -6.79 -9.64
CA LEU A 110 0.11 -5.78 -10.68
C LEU A 110 -1.27 -5.29 -11.09
N SER A 111 -1.66 -4.10 -10.62
CA SER A 111 -2.97 -3.52 -10.91
C SER A 111 -2.96 -2.01 -10.78
N ASP A 112 -3.92 -1.35 -11.42
CA ASP A 112 -4.21 0.08 -11.33
C ASP A 112 -5.63 0.29 -10.73
N GLY A 113 -5.94 -0.43 -9.64
CA GLY A 113 -7.20 -0.23 -8.92
C GLY A 113 -7.78 -1.48 -8.29
N ASP A 114 -8.09 -2.49 -9.09
CA ASP A 114 -8.68 -3.78 -8.64
C ASP A 114 -7.61 -4.64 -7.96
N THR A 115 -7.91 -5.16 -6.79
CA THR A 115 -6.98 -6.00 -6.02
C THR A 115 -7.01 -7.47 -6.46
N GLY A 116 -8.13 -7.94 -7.01
CA GLY A 116 -8.37 -9.36 -7.29
C GLY A 116 -8.46 -10.23 -6.04
N LEU A 117 -8.54 -9.63 -4.84
CA LEU A 117 -8.62 -10.34 -3.58
C LEU A 117 -10.08 -10.66 -3.21
N PRO A 118 -10.32 -11.69 -2.39
CA PRO A 118 -11.66 -12.00 -1.88
C PRO A 118 -12.21 -10.85 -1.01
N ASP A 119 -13.54 -10.81 -0.89
CA ASP A 119 -14.23 -9.93 0.05
C ASP A 119 -13.74 -10.23 1.47
N GLU A 120 -13.64 -9.17 2.29
CA GLU A 120 -13.37 -9.26 3.72
C GLU A 120 -12.17 -10.16 4.08
N SER A 121 -11.11 -10.11 3.25
CA SER A 121 -9.91 -10.95 3.41
C SER A 121 -8.73 -10.21 4.05
N ILE A 122 -8.78 -8.87 4.17
CA ILE A 122 -7.69 -8.02 4.63
C ILE A 122 -7.97 -7.47 6.02
N ASP A 123 -7.02 -7.62 6.95
CA ASP A 123 -7.10 -7.05 8.29
C ASP A 123 -6.71 -5.57 8.32
N VAL A 124 -5.65 -5.21 7.58
CA VAL A 124 -5.12 -3.84 7.54
C VAL A 124 -4.81 -3.43 6.10
N ILE A 125 -5.25 -2.24 5.72
CA ILE A 125 -4.88 -1.62 4.44
C ILE A 125 -3.98 -0.42 4.72
N LEU A 126 -2.82 -0.38 4.06
CA LEU A 126 -1.95 0.78 4.00
C LEU A 126 -2.18 1.52 2.68
N LEU A 127 -2.58 2.78 2.75
CA LEU A 127 -2.80 3.68 1.62
C LEU A 127 -1.86 4.89 1.76
N PHE A 128 -0.53 4.62 1.83
CA PHE A 128 0.47 5.61 2.19
C PHE A 128 1.10 6.28 0.98
N GLY A 129 0.83 7.59 0.85
CA GLY A 129 1.44 8.44 -0.17
C GLY A 129 0.92 8.26 -1.59
N VAL A 130 -0.01 7.34 -1.84
CA VAL A 130 -0.55 7.01 -3.16
C VAL A 130 -1.88 7.71 -3.48
N LEU A 131 -2.66 8.10 -2.47
CA LEU A 131 -3.99 8.70 -2.65
C LEU A 131 -4.03 9.90 -3.61
N PRO A 132 -3.01 10.80 -3.66
CA PRO A 132 -2.95 11.86 -4.66
C PRO A 132 -2.88 11.38 -6.11
N GLU A 133 -2.32 10.19 -6.35
CA GLU A 133 -2.04 9.62 -7.68
C GLU A 133 -3.15 8.72 -8.21
N ILE A 134 -4.14 8.41 -7.36
CA ILE A 134 -5.30 7.62 -7.76
C ILE A 134 -6.23 8.50 -8.61
N GLU A 135 -6.48 8.11 -9.86
CA GLU A 135 -7.39 8.82 -10.76
C GLU A 135 -8.85 8.64 -10.31
N ASP A 136 -9.30 7.39 -10.23
CA ASP A 136 -10.66 7.02 -9.84
C ASP A 136 -10.69 6.61 -8.35
N LYS A 137 -10.77 7.62 -7.48
CA LYS A 137 -10.76 7.42 -6.02
C LYS A 137 -11.98 6.68 -5.52
N ASP A 138 -13.15 6.93 -6.12
CA ASP A 138 -14.40 6.27 -5.71
C ASP A 138 -14.30 4.76 -5.99
N PHE A 139 -13.87 4.37 -7.19
CA PHE A 139 -13.67 2.96 -7.52
C PHE A 139 -12.68 2.27 -6.57
N VAL A 140 -11.52 2.90 -6.34
CA VAL A 140 -10.49 2.32 -5.47
C VAL A 140 -10.98 2.22 -4.04
N LEU A 141 -11.62 3.25 -3.49
CA LEU A 141 -12.12 3.21 -2.11
C LEU A 141 -13.24 2.17 -1.92
N ARG A 142 -14.10 1.92 -2.94
CA ARG A 142 -15.07 0.82 -2.93
C ARG A 142 -14.38 -0.54 -2.94
N GLU A 143 -13.34 -0.71 -3.74
CA GLU A 143 -12.56 -1.93 -3.78
C GLU A 143 -11.84 -2.19 -2.44
N LEU A 144 -11.21 -1.17 -1.86
CA LEU A 144 -10.58 -1.26 -0.55
C LEU A 144 -11.60 -1.57 0.56
N HIS A 145 -12.80 -0.97 0.48
CA HIS A 145 -13.90 -1.28 1.38
C HIS A 145 -14.34 -2.75 1.22
N ARG A 146 -14.50 -3.25 0.00
CA ARG A 146 -14.91 -4.62 -0.28
C ARG A 146 -13.96 -5.64 0.37
N VAL A 147 -12.66 -5.48 0.16
CA VAL A 147 -11.65 -6.44 0.63
C VAL A 147 -11.32 -6.33 2.12
N LEU A 148 -11.59 -5.17 2.75
CA LEU A 148 -11.34 -4.95 4.17
C LEU A 148 -12.34 -5.75 5.02
N LYS A 149 -11.86 -6.46 6.03
CA LYS A 149 -12.71 -7.13 7.03
C LYS A 149 -13.54 -6.11 7.83
N PRO A 150 -14.72 -6.48 8.36
CA PRO A 150 -15.49 -5.60 9.24
C PRO A 150 -14.72 -5.13 10.47
N SER A 151 -13.87 -5.99 11.03
CA SER A 151 -12.98 -5.67 12.17
C SER A 151 -11.70 -4.95 11.78
N GLY A 152 -11.39 -4.88 10.48
CA GLY A 152 -10.17 -4.30 9.94
C GLY A 152 -10.15 -2.78 9.95
N TYR A 153 -9.02 -2.20 9.52
CA TYR A 153 -8.92 -0.75 9.34
C TYR A 153 -8.06 -0.39 8.13
N LEU A 154 -8.36 0.77 7.55
CA LEU A 154 -7.57 1.41 6.52
C LEU A 154 -6.76 2.52 7.16
N SER A 155 -5.46 2.52 6.92
CA SER A 155 -4.53 3.54 7.39
C SER A 155 -4.02 4.37 6.21
N THR A 156 -4.08 5.68 6.32
CA THR A 156 -3.47 6.61 5.37
C THR A 156 -2.70 7.69 6.09
N ARG A 157 -1.87 8.45 5.37
CA ARG A 157 -1.10 9.56 5.96
C ARG A 157 -1.23 10.82 5.14
N TYR A 158 -1.29 11.96 5.84
CA TYR A 158 -1.16 13.26 5.20
C TYR A 158 0.29 13.75 5.18
N CYS A 159 0.62 14.57 4.20
CA CYS A 159 1.95 15.14 3.98
C CYS A 159 1.82 16.42 3.14
N PHE A 160 2.96 17.01 2.72
CA PHE A 160 2.95 18.19 1.87
C PHE A 160 2.22 18.00 0.52
N ARG A 161 2.13 16.77 -0.01
CA ARG A 161 1.40 16.45 -1.26
C ARG A 161 -0.11 16.38 -1.09
N MET A 162 -0.60 16.06 0.11
CA MET A 162 -2.03 16.01 0.43
C MET A 162 -2.26 16.30 1.91
N LYS A 163 -2.95 17.40 2.20
CA LYS A 163 -3.30 17.83 3.55
C LYS A 163 -4.38 16.95 4.16
N LYS A 164 -4.46 16.95 5.49
CA LYS A 164 -5.44 16.19 6.27
C LYS A 164 -6.88 16.43 5.79
N ASP A 165 -7.27 17.70 5.69
CA ASP A 165 -8.66 18.06 5.35
C ASP A 165 -9.06 17.48 4.00
N ARG A 166 -8.14 17.50 3.02
CA ARG A 166 -8.41 16.91 1.70
C ARG A 166 -8.62 15.39 1.75
N ILE A 167 -7.87 14.69 2.61
CA ILE A 167 -8.09 13.25 2.84
C ILE A 167 -9.48 13.04 3.44
N LEU A 168 -9.84 13.82 4.45
CA LEU A 168 -11.15 13.71 5.11
C LEU A 168 -12.31 13.97 4.14
N GLU A 169 -12.20 14.99 3.28
CA GLU A 169 -13.18 15.27 2.21
C GLU A 169 -13.36 14.06 1.27
N ILE A 170 -12.24 13.48 0.78
CA ILE A 170 -12.26 12.34 -0.13
C ILE A 170 -12.93 11.12 0.55
N MET A 171 -12.58 10.84 1.79
CA MET A 171 -13.16 9.71 2.54
C MET A 171 -14.66 9.94 2.83
N ALA A 172 -15.04 11.17 3.18
CA ALA A 172 -16.44 11.52 3.45
C ALA A 172 -17.32 11.43 2.20
N ALA A 173 -16.79 11.81 1.02
CA ALA A 173 -17.53 11.80 -0.24
C ALA A 173 -18.06 10.41 -0.62
N THR A 174 -17.35 9.33 -0.25
CA THR A 174 -17.79 7.95 -0.52
C THR A 174 -18.73 7.40 0.53
N ASN A 175 -18.77 7.97 1.71
CA ASN A 175 -19.52 7.49 2.90
C ASN A 175 -19.18 6.03 3.30
N LEU A 176 -18.04 5.49 2.87
CA LEU A 176 -17.64 4.10 3.10
C LEU A 176 -16.85 3.91 4.40
N PHE A 177 -16.19 4.97 4.86
CA PHE A 177 -15.25 4.91 5.97
C PHE A 177 -15.49 5.99 6.99
N SER A 178 -15.25 5.67 8.27
CA SER A 178 -15.26 6.62 9.39
C SER A 178 -13.88 6.74 9.99
N LEU A 179 -13.39 7.98 10.22
CA LEU A 179 -12.18 8.21 10.98
C LEU A 179 -12.38 7.74 12.42
N VAL A 180 -11.51 6.86 12.91
CA VAL A 180 -11.58 6.34 14.28
C VAL A 180 -10.38 6.74 15.14
N GLU A 181 -9.23 7.04 14.52
CA GLU A 181 -8.03 7.37 15.26
C GLU A 181 -7.08 8.22 14.42
N GLN A 182 -6.32 9.08 15.11
CA GLN A 182 -5.17 9.79 14.52
C GLN A 182 -3.92 9.59 15.38
N LYS A 183 -2.82 9.17 14.76
CA LYS A 183 -1.49 9.04 15.39
C LYS A 183 -0.45 9.85 14.61
N GLY A 184 -0.18 11.06 15.08
CA GLY A 184 0.68 12.01 14.35
C GLY A 184 0.10 12.32 12.97
N HIS A 185 0.81 11.96 11.91
CA HIS A 185 0.36 12.17 10.52
C HIS A 185 -0.48 11.02 9.94
N ILE A 186 -0.74 9.98 10.72
CA ILE A 186 -1.48 8.80 10.30
C ILE A 186 -2.94 8.94 10.72
N LEU A 187 -3.85 8.59 9.82
CA LEU A 187 -5.29 8.56 10.00
C LEU A 187 -5.79 7.13 9.79
N ASN A 188 -6.44 6.58 10.80
CA ASN A 188 -7.01 5.24 10.75
C ASN A 188 -8.53 5.31 10.59
N PHE A 189 -9.06 4.56 9.62
CA PHE A 189 -10.46 4.52 9.26
C PHE A 189 -11.00 3.09 9.39
N LYS A 190 -12.24 2.96 9.82
CA LYS A 190 -13.00 1.70 9.78
C LYS A 190 -14.12 1.76 8.75
N LYS A 191 -14.58 0.60 8.30
CA LYS A 191 -15.80 0.48 7.48
C LYS A 191 -16.99 1.09 8.22
N ARG A 192 -17.86 1.72 7.45
CA ARG A 192 -19.22 2.08 7.91
C ARG A 192 -20.18 0.93 7.68
#